data_02b86d90c9dcfbfa7dc26ece096b3191
#
_entry.id   02b86d90c9dcfbfa7dc26ece096b3191
#
_cell.length_a   1.000
_cell.length_b   1.000
_cell.length_c   1.000
_cell.angle_alpha   90.00
_cell.angle_beta   90.00
_cell.angle_gamma   90.00
#
_symmetry.space_group_name_H-M   'P 1'
#
loop_
_entity.id
_entity.type
_entity.pdbx_description
1 polymer ?
#
loop_
_entity_poly.entity_id
_entity_poly.type
_entity_poly.pdbx_seq_one_letter_code
_entity_poly.pdbx_strand_id
1 'polypeptide(L)'
;MDILYQKSSKSVGNSFTLKWDIICMAIYQCPKCGNVYEKTYAAGGCTPVCCGEKCVEVAPKTGNPDENKHVPYFEKVDGGVLVKVGKAAPHPMEPDHYIVYIEICADGVRMRKYLKPGDKPEAFFKTDASKIIAREFCNKHGLWTYE
;
A
#
# COMPACT_ATOMS: atom_id res chain seq x y z
N MET A 1 30.68 24.10 -3.35
CA MET A 1 29.64 24.27 -4.40
C MET A 1 28.29 24.08 -3.71
N ASP A 2 27.76 25.17 -3.16
CA ASP A 2 26.51 25.13 -2.38
C ASP A 2 25.32 25.18 -3.31
N ILE A 3 24.53 24.10 -3.31
CA ILE A 3 23.24 24.08 -4.01
C ILE A 3 22.22 24.74 -3.09
N LEU A 4 21.94 26.00 -3.35
CA LEU A 4 20.86 26.74 -2.71
C LEU A 4 19.51 26.16 -3.12
N TYR A 5 18.87 25.48 -2.18
CA TYR A 5 17.48 25.03 -2.29
C TYR A 5 16.55 26.22 -2.05
N GLN A 6 16.06 26.84 -3.13
CA GLN A 6 15.03 27.88 -3.01
C GLN A 6 13.68 27.22 -2.68
N LYS A 7 13.22 27.49 -1.47
CA LYS A 7 11.84 27.20 -1.05
C LYS A 7 10.85 28.09 -1.82
N SER A 8 10.08 27.52 -2.72
CA SER A 8 8.84 28.12 -3.21
C SER A 8 7.73 27.84 -2.21
N SER A 9 7.35 28.85 -1.44
CA SER A 9 6.22 28.79 -0.52
C SER A 9 4.91 28.92 -1.30
N LYS A 10 4.14 27.84 -1.40
CA LYS A 10 2.69 27.92 -1.59
C LYS A 10 2.02 27.16 -0.45
N SER A 11 1.51 27.95 0.49
CA SER A 11 0.63 27.52 1.56
C SER A 11 -0.70 27.02 0.99
N VAL A 12 -1.05 25.76 1.21
CA VAL A 12 -2.46 25.31 1.25
C VAL A 12 -2.57 24.24 2.32
N GLY A 13 -3.54 24.44 3.19
CA GLY A 13 -3.77 23.76 4.45
C GLY A 13 -3.94 22.24 4.43
N ASN A 14 -3.84 21.77 5.62
CA ASN A 14 -3.96 20.45 6.22
C ASN A 14 -2.63 19.73 6.48
N SER A 15 -2.06 20.09 7.59
CA SER A 15 -0.81 19.57 8.17
C SER A 15 -0.87 18.08 8.57
N PHE A 16 -1.98 17.38 8.36
CA PHE A 16 -2.15 16.00 8.83
C PHE A 16 -1.96 14.94 7.72
N THR A 17 -2.23 15.25 6.48
CA THR A 17 -2.13 14.33 5.34
C THR A 17 -0.70 14.13 4.85
N LEU A 18 0.13 15.15 4.87
CA LEU A 18 1.50 15.13 4.33
C LEU A 18 2.47 14.16 5.04
N LYS A 19 2.20 13.78 6.28
CA LYS A 19 3.11 12.94 7.06
C LYS A 19 2.94 11.45 6.79
N TRP A 20 1.77 11.04 6.32
CA TRP A 20 1.43 9.65 6.01
C TRP A 20 1.71 9.30 4.54
N ASP A 21 1.55 10.25 3.63
CA ASP A 21 1.82 10.08 2.20
C ASP A 21 3.29 9.74 1.89
N ILE A 22 4.22 10.16 2.76
CA ILE A 22 5.66 9.88 2.60
C ILE A 22 6.00 8.41 2.91
N ILE A 23 5.23 7.75 3.77
CA ILE A 23 5.51 6.38 4.22
C ILE A 23 4.81 5.36 3.33
N CYS A 24 3.59 5.67 2.89
CA CYS A 24 2.81 4.86 1.96
C CYS A 24 3.00 5.38 0.52
N MET A 25 4.15 5.11 -0.06
CA MET A 25 4.57 5.61 -1.37
C MET A 25 3.61 5.23 -2.50
N ALA A 26 3.54 6.10 -3.52
CA ALA A 26 2.74 5.89 -4.71
C ALA A 26 3.19 4.66 -5.49
N ILE A 27 2.21 3.90 -5.94
CA ILE A 27 2.39 2.71 -6.78
C ILE A 27 1.89 3.05 -8.19
N TYR A 28 2.61 2.61 -9.18
CA TYR A 28 2.28 2.80 -10.60
C TYR A 28 2.21 1.45 -11.29
N GLN A 29 1.27 1.28 -12.21
CA GLN A 29 1.13 0.06 -13.00
C GLN A 29 1.20 0.36 -14.49
N CYS A 30 1.94 -0.47 -15.21
CA CYS A 30 1.97 -0.42 -16.67
C CYS A 30 0.64 -0.92 -17.25
N PRO A 31 -0.04 -0.13 -18.10
CA PRO A 31 -1.31 -0.53 -18.68
C PRO A 31 -1.19 -1.67 -19.70
N LYS A 32 0.02 -1.92 -20.24
CA LYS A 32 0.26 -2.98 -21.23
C LYS A 32 0.66 -4.32 -20.63
N CYS A 33 1.66 -4.32 -19.75
CA CYS A 33 2.23 -5.58 -19.23
C CYS A 33 1.86 -5.86 -17.77
N GLY A 34 1.19 -4.92 -17.08
CA GLY A 34 0.78 -5.08 -15.69
C GLY A 34 1.91 -4.92 -14.66
N ASN A 35 3.16 -4.68 -15.07
CA ASN A 35 4.26 -4.46 -14.14
C ASN A 35 3.95 -3.32 -13.17
N VAL A 36 4.26 -3.53 -11.91
CA VAL A 36 4.03 -2.58 -10.83
C VAL A 36 5.34 -1.98 -10.36
N TYR A 37 5.37 -0.66 -10.24
CA TYR A 37 6.51 0.13 -9.81
C TYR A 37 6.16 0.90 -8.55
N GLU A 38 7.06 0.94 -7.60
CA GLU A 38 6.91 1.72 -6.39
C GLU A 38 7.88 2.88 -6.40
N LYS A 39 7.36 4.08 -6.16
CA LYS A 39 8.16 5.30 -6.09
C LYS A 39 8.67 5.48 -4.67
N THR A 40 9.89 5.07 -4.39
CA THR A 40 10.48 5.14 -3.03
C THR A 40 10.91 6.55 -2.61
N TYR A 41 11.09 7.45 -3.59
CA TYR A 41 11.43 8.84 -3.35
C TYR A 41 10.84 9.74 -4.44
N ALA A 42 10.19 10.82 -4.04
CA ALA A 42 9.50 11.74 -4.91
C ALA A 42 10.28 13.06 -5.08
N ALA A 43 11.46 13.01 -5.70
CA ALA A 43 12.26 14.21 -5.99
C ALA A 43 11.70 15.07 -7.14
N GLY A 44 10.82 14.52 -7.96
CA GLY A 44 10.23 15.21 -9.12
C GLY A 44 8.96 14.52 -9.62
N GLY A 45 8.24 15.23 -10.51
CA GLY A 45 6.93 14.82 -11.00
C GLY A 45 6.93 13.77 -12.13
N CYS A 46 8.05 13.09 -12.43
CA CYS A 46 8.10 12.12 -13.50
C CYS A 46 7.31 10.86 -13.17
N THR A 47 6.45 10.46 -14.09
CA THR A 47 5.75 9.16 -14.06
C THR A 47 6.63 8.10 -14.72
N PRO A 48 6.72 6.88 -14.15
CA PRO A 48 7.44 5.77 -14.79
C PRO A 48 6.89 5.48 -16.19
N VAL A 49 7.78 5.11 -17.11
CA VAL A 49 7.42 4.66 -18.47
C VAL A 49 7.78 3.19 -18.61
N CYS A 50 6.84 2.39 -19.08
CA CYS A 50 7.02 0.97 -19.34
C CYS A 50 6.30 0.58 -20.63
N CYS A 51 6.90 -0.30 -21.43
CA CYS A 51 6.36 -0.72 -22.74
C CYS A 51 6.01 0.46 -23.68
N GLY A 52 6.77 1.57 -23.57
CA GLY A 52 6.58 2.77 -24.38
C GLY A 52 5.43 3.68 -23.93
N GLU A 53 4.78 3.40 -22.81
CA GLU A 53 3.68 4.20 -22.27
C GLU A 53 3.93 4.62 -20.82
N LYS A 54 3.32 5.74 -20.42
CA LYS A 54 3.31 6.17 -19.02
C LYS A 54 2.51 5.19 -18.19
N CYS A 55 3.07 4.78 -17.06
CA CYS A 55 2.36 3.99 -16.08
C CYS A 55 1.26 4.81 -15.41
N VAL A 56 0.20 4.14 -14.98
CA VAL A 56 -0.93 4.75 -14.28
C VAL A 56 -0.74 4.60 -12.78
N GLU A 57 -0.99 5.65 -12.03
CA GLU A 57 -0.96 5.58 -10.57
C GLU A 57 -2.11 4.70 -10.06
N VAL A 58 -1.77 3.77 -9.19
CA VAL A 58 -2.75 2.87 -8.56
C VAL A 58 -3.19 3.49 -7.24
N ALA A 59 -4.30 4.22 -7.29
CA ALA A 59 -4.89 4.79 -6.08
C ALA A 59 -5.39 3.69 -5.14
N PRO A 60 -5.15 3.80 -3.82
CA PRO A 60 -5.67 2.84 -2.86
C PRO A 60 -7.20 2.95 -2.79
N LYS A 61 -7.86 1.79 -2.80
CA LYS A 61 -9.29 1.64 -2.58
C LYS A 61 -9.54 1.38 -1.10
N THR A 62 -10.68 1.81 -0.61
CA THR A 62 -11.11 1.57 0.77
C THR A 62 -12.56 1.11 0.80
N GLY A 63 -13.03 0.66 1.95
CA GLY A 63 -14.41 0.21 2.12
C GLY A 63 -14.63 -0.45 3.47
N ASN A 64 -15.79 -1.09 3.61
CA ASN A 64 -16.11 -1.88 4.79
C ASN A 64 -15.54 -3.30 4.64
N PRO A 65 -14.66 -3.78 5.55
CA PRO A 65 -14.13 -5.13 5.48
C PRO A 65 -15.18 -6.24 5.65
N ASP A 66 -16.31 -5.94 6.27
CA ASP A 66 -17.43 -6.89 6.40
C ASP A 66 -18.21 -7.10 5.10
N GLU A 67 -18.12 -6.14 4.16
CA GLU A 67 -18.85 -6.16 2.89
C GLU A 67 -17.95 -6.50 1.69
N ASN A 68 -16.65 -6.20 1.80
CA ASN A 68 -15.72 -6.37 0.69
C ASN A 68 -14.49 -7.18 1.09
N LYS A 69 -14.36 -8.35 0.49
CA LYS A 69 -13.26 -9.30 0.75
C LYS A 69 -11.86 -8.81 0.38
N HIS A 70 -11.72 -7.67 -0.31
CA HIS A 70 -10.42 -7.07 -0.62
C HIS A 70 -9.95 -6.10 0.45
N VAL A 71 -10.85 -5.55 1.27
CA VAL A 71 -10.46 -4.62 2.30
C VAL A 71 -9.67 -5.36 3.38
N PRO A 72 -8.39 -5.01 3.62
CA PRO A 72 -7.65 -5.60 4.73
C PRO A 72 -8.26 -5.14 6.06
N TYR A 73 -8.12 -5.94 7.09
CA TYR A 73 -8.42 -5.55 8.46
C TYR A 73 -7.36 -6.12 9.39
N PHE A 74 -7.25 -5.59 10.58
CA PHE A 74 -6.25 -6.07 11.52
C PHE A 74 -6.78 -6.22 12.93
N GLU A 75 -6.18 -7.13 13.65
CA GLU A 75 -6.42 -7.42 15.06
C GLU A 75 -5.12 -7.24 15.83
N LYS A 76 -5.18 -6.55 16.96
CA LYS A 76 -4.05 -6.52 17.89
C LYS A 76 -3.95 -7.88 18.59
N VAL A 77 -2.77 -8.45 18.53
CA VAL A 77 -2.45 -9.75 19.14
C VAL A 77 -1.20 -9.61 20.01
N ASP A 78 -0.86 -10.63 20.76
CA ASP A 78 0.35 -10.59 21.57
C ASP A 78 1.59 -10.36 20.70
N GLY A 79 2.34 -9.31 21.05
CA GLY A 79 3.59 -8.91 20.36
C GLY A 79 3.40 -8.18 19.03
N GLY A 80 2.15 -7.85 18.59
CA GLY A 80 1.99 -7.13 17.33
C GLY A 80 0.58 -7.04 16.78
N VAL A 81 0.48 -7.07 15.47
CA VAL A 81 -0.81 -7.07 14.74
C VAL A 81 -0.84 -8.20 13.72
N LEU A 82 -2.00 -8.82 13.62
CA LEU A 82 -2.32 -9.77 12.57
C LEU A 82 -3.24 -9.09 11.55
N VAL A 83 -2.74 -8.87 10.35
CA VAL A 83 -3.51 -8.34 9.22
C VAL A 83 -4.06 -9.49 8.41
N LYS A 84 -5.34 -9.43 8.09
CA LYS A 84 -6.05 -10.43 7.27
C LYS A 84 -6.77 -9.73 6.12
N VAL A 85 -6.97 -10.43 5.02
CA VAL A 85 -7.75 -9.96 3.86
C VAL A 85 -8.95 -10.86 3.65
N GLY A 86 -10.15 -10.22 3.69
CA GLY A 86 -11.43 -10.94 3.63
C GLY A 86 -11.97 -11.30 5.01
N LYS A 87 -12.71 -10.38 5.64
CA LYS A 87 -13.27 -10.58 7.00
C LYS A 87 -14.47 -11.52 6.99
N ALA A 88 -15.42 -11.32 6.08
CA ALA A 88 -16.59 -12.21 5.95
C ALA A 88 -16.22 -13.59 5.35
N ALA A 89 -15.27 -13.60 4.42
CA ALA A 89 -14.70 -14.81 3.84
C ALA A 89 -13.29 -14.53 3.37
N PRO A 90 -12.31 -15.43 3.59
CA PRO A 90 -10.93 -15.22 3.17
C PRO A 90 -10.85 -14.89 1.68
N HIS A 91 -9.97 -13.95 1.32
CA HIS A 91 -9.68 -13.66 -0.08
C HIS A 91 -9.11 -14.91 -0.77
N PRO A 92 -9.51 -15.21 -2.01
CA PRO A 92 -8.94 -16.33 -2.74
C PRO A 92 -7.43 -16.18 -2.93
N MET A 93 -6.73 -17.30 -2.92
CA MET A 93 -5.28 -17.37 -3.12
C MET A 93 -4.97 -18.38 -4.22
N GLU A 94 -5.63 -18.20 -5.38
CA GLU A 94 -5.49 -19.05 -6.55
C GLU A 94 -4.36 -18.54 -7.47
N PRO A 95 -3.80 -19.38 -8.36
CA PRO A 95 -2.69 -18.98 -9.23
C PRO A 95 -2.93 -17.74 -10.07
N ASP A 96 -4.17 -17.49 -10.47
CA ASP A 96 -4.58 -16.34 -11.28
C ASP A 96 -5.22 -15.21 -10.48
N HIS A 97 -5.54 -15.41 -9.18
CA HIS A 97 -6.19 -14.43 -8.32
C HIS A 97 -5.73 -14.56 -6.86
N TYR A 98 -4.79 -13.74 -6.45
CA TYR A 98 -4.21 -13.79 -5.10
C TYR A 98 -3.71 -12.43 -4.61
N ILE A 99 -3.52 -12.33 -3.31
CA ILE A 99 -2.84 -11.19 -2.67
C ILE A 99 -1.34 -11.34 -2.86
N VAL A 100 -0.73 -10.40 -3.53
CA VAL A 100 0.72 -10.38 -3.82
C VAL A 100 1.52 -10.02 -2.58
N TYR A 101 1.03 -9.03 -1.81
CA TYR A 101 1.61 -8.66 -0.54
C TYR A 101 0.58 -8.05 0.40
N ILE A 102 0.87 -8.15 1.68
CA ILE A 102 0.25 -7.38 2.75
C ILE A 102 1.33 -6.51 3.38
N GLU A 103 1.00 -5.27 3.70
CA GLU A 103 1.91 -4.36 4.39
C GLU A 103 1.20 -3.53 5.44
N ILE A 104 1.96 -3.05 6.42
CA ILE A 104 1.53 -2.01 7.34
C ILE A 104 2.46 -0.81 7.27
N CYS A 105 1.87 0.36 7.43
CA CYS A 105 2.56 1.61 7.71
C CYS A 105 2.24 2.00 9.16
N ALA A 106 3.26 2.05 10.00
CA ALA A 106 3.11 2.23 11.44
C ALA A 106 4.26 3.07 11.99
N ASP A 107 3.97 4.22 12.58
CA ASP A 107 4.94 5.13 13.23
C ASP A 107 6.22 5.42 12.40
N GLY A 108 6.05 5.65 11.10
CA GLY A 108 7.16 5.95 10.19
C GLY A 108 7.91 4.73 9.65
N VAL A 109 7.47 3.53 10.01
CA VAL A 109 8.03 2.26 9.53
C VAL A 109 7.03 1.59 8.60
N ARG A 110 7.52 1.06 7.49
CA ARG A 110 6.75 0.20 6.61
C ARG A 110 7.27 -1.22 6.67
N MET A 111 6.39 -2.17 6.94
CA MET A 111 6.67 -3.59 6.97
C MET A 111 5.81 -4.30 5.94
N ARG A 112 6.40 -5.19 5.15
CA ARG A 112 5.72 -5.90 4.07
C ARG A 112 6.03 -7.40 4.11
N LYS A 113 4.99 -8.21 3.89
CA LYS A 113 5.10 -9.65 3.63
C LYS A 113 4.55 -9.97 2.25
N TYR A 114 5.36 -10.59 1.41
CA TYR A 114 4.93 -11.13 0.13
C TYR A 114 4.25 -12.49 0.32
N LEU A 115 3.21 -12.73 -0.46
CA LEU A 115 2.44 -13.95 -0.47
C LEU A 115 2.46 -14.57 -1.88
N LYS A 116 2.13 -15.84 -1.95
CA LYS A 116 1.99 -16.60 -3.19
C LYS A 116 0.68 -17.39 -3.18
N PRO A 117 0.20 -17.88 -4.33
CA PRO A 117 -0.95 -18.79 -4.40
C PRO A 117 -0.80 -19.94 -3.41
N GLY A 118 -1.89 -20.27 -2.70
CA GLY A 118 -1.94 -21.31 -1.68
C GLY A 118 -1.55 -20.84 -0.27
N ASP A 119 -0.93 -19.67 -0.11
CA ASP A 119 -0.70 -19.09 1.22
C ASP A 119 -2.02 -18.61 1.85
N LYS A 120 -2.05 -18.48 3.17
CA LYS A 120 -3.17 -17.79 3.82
C LYS A 120 -3.08 -16.28 3.54
N PRO A 121 -4.21 -15.60 3.26
CA PRO A 121 -4.24 -14.15 3.01
C PRO A 121 -4.11 -13.36 4.33
N GLU A 122 -3.01 -13.61 5.04
CA GLU A 122 -2.73 -13.00 6.35
C GLU A 122 -1.24 -12.77 6.57
N ALA A 123 -0.91 -11.75 7.38
CA ALA A 123 0.47 -11.43 7.76
C ALA A 123 0.52 -10.91 9.19
N PHE A 124 1.45 -11.45 9.98
CA PHE A 124 1.78 -10.92 11.29
C PHE A 124 2.92 -9.93 11.19
N PHE A 125 2.79 -8.80 11.89
CA PHE A 125 3.82 -7.77 12.02
C PHE A 125 4.06 -7.45 13.49
N LYS A 126 5.32 -7.54 13.90
CA LYS A 126 5.71 -7.16 15.26
C LYS A 126 5.74 -5.64 15.38
N THR A 127 4.83 -5.07 16.15
CA THR A 127 4.73 -3.63 16.39
C THR A 127 3.88 -3.34 17.62
N ASP A 128 4.18 -2.26 18.30
CA ASP A 128 3.40 -1.68 19.40
C ASP A 128 2.74 -0.34 18.98
N ALA A 129 2.82 0.00 17.70
CA ALA A 129 2.28 1.24 17.15
C ALA A 129 0.79 1.41 17.47
N SER A 130 0.43 2.64 17.82
CA SER A 130 -0.97 2.99 18.11
C SER A 130 -1.77 3.27 16.85
N LYS A 131 -1.10 3.79 15.81
CA LYS A 131 -1.69 4.09 14.51
C LYS A 131 -1.11 3.18 13.45
N ILE A 132 -1.97 2.49 12.75
CA ILE A 132 -1.61 1.51 11.73
C ILE A 132 -2.49 1.74 10.52
N ILE A 133 -1.85 1.79 9.36
CA ILE A 133 -2.52 1.69 8.07
C ILE A 133 -2.16 0.33 7.51
N ALA A 134 -3.16 -0.52 7.31
CA ALA A 134 -2.99 -1.78 6.62
C ALA A 134 -3.24 -1.61 5.13
N ARG A 135 -2.41 -2.20 4.29
CA ARG A 135 -2.56 -2.21 2.82
C ARG A 135 -2.35 -3.61 2.29
N GLU A 136 -3.02 -3.92 1.21
CA GLU A 136 -2.81 -5.13 0.43
C GLU A 136 -2.81 -4.82 -1.06
N PHE A 137 -2.16 -5.65 -1.85
CA PHE A 137 -2.19 -5.58 -3.30
C PHE A 137 -2.66 -6.91 -3.88
N CYS A 138 -3.85 -6.89 -4.48
CA CYS A 138 -4.40 -7.99 -5.25
C CYS A 138 -3.94 -7.90 -6.71
N ASN A 139 -3.44 -8.99 -7.29
CA ASN A 139 -2.97 -9.03 -8.68
C ASN A 139 -4.05 -8.67 -9.72
N LYS A 140 -5.32 -8.87 -9.41
CA LYS A 140 -6.47 -8.53 -10.28
C LYS A 140 -7.13 -7.20 -9.93
N HIS A 141 -7.18 -6.84 -8.64
CA HIS A 141 -8.04 -5.74 -8.17
C HIS A 141 -7.25 -4.55 -7.61
N GLY A 142 -5.90 -4.61 -7.65
CA GLY A 142 -5.02 -3.51 -7.28
C GLY A 142 -4.89 -3.31 -5.78
N LEU A 143 -4.68 -2.05 -5.37
CA LEU A 143 -4.32 -1.67 -4.02
C LEU A 143 -5.55 -1.36 -3.16
N TRP A 144 -5.58 -1.89 -1.94
CA TRP A 144 -6.61 -1.64 -0.94
C TRP A 144 -6.01 -1.22 0.39
N THR A 145 -6.73 -0.42 1.17
CA THR A 145 -6.26 0.13 2.44
C THR A 145 -7.36 0.16 3.50
N TYR A 146 -6.92 0.09 4.77
CA TYR A 146 -7.77 0.20 5.96
C TYR A 146 -6.96 0.81 7.12
N GLU A 147 -7.61 1.69 7.92
CA GLU A 147 -7.04 2.39 9.09
C GLU A 147 -7.77 2.03 10.38
#